data_c3f5db49630ddb52181f72916f8673ff
#
_entry.id   c3f5db49630ddb52181f72916f8673ff
#
_cell.length_a   1.000
_cell.length_b   1.000
_cell.length_c   1.000
_cell.angle_alpha   90.00
_cell.angle_beta   90.00
_cell.angle_gamma   90.00
#
_symmetry.space_group_name_H-M   'P 1'
#
loop_
_entity.id
_entity.type
_entity.pdbx_description
1 polymer ?
#
loop_
_entity_poly.entity_id
_entity_poly.type
_entity_poly.pdbx_seq_one_letter_code
_entity_poly.pdbx_strand_id
1 'polypeptide(L)'
;MDVNKSIRTAVDTGDTKIGLRETKKAYMAGTLKLVVVAKNCPKDHTEEIELWDVPIMRFHSTNLTLGSICGKPFTISVLGVIDAGKSRIMDAVDA
;
A
#
# COMPACT_ATOMS: atom_id res chain seq x y z
N MET A 1 14.67 -3.74 8.51
CA MET A 1 14.03 -2.58 7.88
C MET A 1 12.84 -2.12 8.71
N ASP A 2 12.71 -0.81 8.88
CA ASP A 2 11.55 -0.23 9.56
C ASP A 2 10.41 -0.07 8.53
N VAL A 3 9.40 -0.95 8.60
CA VAL A 3 8.28 -0.96 7.64
C VAL A 3 7.50 0.36 7.68
N ASN A 4 7.24 0.89 8.87
CA ASN A 4 6.49 2.13 8.99
C ASN A 4 7.22 3.31 8.34
N LYS A 5 8.52 3.39 8.57
CA LYS A 5 9.35 4.42 7.96
C LYS A 5 9.41 4.26 6.44
N SER A 6 9.50 3.02 5.97
CA SER A 6 9.54 2.74 4.53
C SER A 6 8.24 3.13 3.84
N ILE A 7 7.09 2.87 4.47
CA ILE A 7 5.80 3.30 3.94
C ILE A 7 5.75 4.83 3.84
N ARG A 8 6.15 5.53 4.90
CA ARG A 8 6.13 6.99 4.91
C ARG A 8 7.07 7.57 3.84
N THR A 9 8.25 6.99 3.70
CA THR A 9 9.21 7.43 2.69
C THR A 9 8.64 7.23 1.28
N ALA A 10 7.96 6.12 1.03
CA ALA A 10 7.34 5.87 -0.28
C ALA A 10 6.25 6.90 -0.57
N VAL A 11 5.44 7.25 0.43
CA VAL A 11 4.40 8.28 0.27
C VAL A 11 5.00 9.65 -0.02
N ASP A 12 6.09 10.00 0.69
CA ASP A 12 6.70 11.33 0.59
C ASP A 12 7.56 11.50 -0.66
N THR A 13 8.24 10.45 -1.12
CA THR A 13 9.24 10.56 -2.21
C THR A 13 8.89 9.80 -3.47
N GLY A 14 7.93 8.88 -3.40
CA GLY A 14 7.51 8.07 -4.53
C GLY A 14 6.16 8.49 -5.09
N ASP A 15 5.51 7.55 -5.77
CA ASP A 15 4.16 7.73 -6.30
C ASP A 15 3.27 6.65 -5.72
N THR A 16 2.27 7.05 -4.93
CA THR A 16 1.34 6.12 -4.27
C THR A 16 -0.10 6.53 -4.54
N LYS A 17 -1.00 5.55 -4.45
CA LYS A 17 -2.44 5.77 -4.59
C LYS A 17 -3.14 5.30 -3.32
N ILE A 18 -4.12 6.06 -2.86
CA ILE A 18 -4.85 5.79 -1.63
C ILE A 18 -6.24 5.26 -1.96
N GLY A 19 -6.58 4.13 -1.34
CA GLY A 19 -7.88 3.51 -1.49
C GLY A 19 -7.93 2.49 -2.63
N LEU A 20 -8.93 1.60 -2.54
CA LEU A 20 -9.08 0.52 -3.51
C LEU A 20 -9.29 1.04 -4.93
N ARG A 21 -10.15 2.03 -5.09
CA ARG A 21 -10.51 2.53 -6.41
C ARG A 21 -9.31 3.10 -7.17
N GLU A 22 -8.52 3.95 -6.51
CA GLU A 22 -7.35 4.56 -7.15
C GLU A 22 -6.25 3.54 -7.38
N THR A 23 -6.08 2.61 -6.44
CA THR A 23 -5.12 1.52 -6.58
C THR A 23 -5.50 0.62 -7.76
N LYS A 24 -6.79 0.32 -7.91
CA LYS A 24 -7.27 -0.50 -9.01
C LYS A 24 -7.01 0.18 -10.37
N LYS A 25 -7.19 1.50 -10.46
CA LYS A 25 -6.87 2.22 -11.69
C LYS A 25 -5.41 2.07 -12.06
N ALA A 26 -4.50 2.14 -11.09
CA ALA A 26 -3.07 1.93 -11.34
C ALA A 26 -2.79 0.50 -11.78
N TYR A 27 -3.47 -0.48 -11.19
CA TYR A 27 -3.35 -1.87 -11.61
C TYR A 27 -3.80 -2.05 -13.06
N MET A 28 -4.94 -1.50 -13.42
CA MET A 28 -5.48 -1.62 -14.78
C MET A 28 -4.58 -0.90 -15.80
N ALA A 29 -3.89 0.15 -15.38
CA ALA A 29 -2.93 0.86 -16.22
C ALA A 29 -1.58 0.15 -16.34
N GLY A 30 -1.36 -0.92 -15.56
CA GLY A 30 -0.11 -1.67 -15.58
C GLY A 30 1.04 -1.01 -14.84
N THR A 31 0.77 -0.02 -14.01
CA THR A 31 1.82 0.74 -13.30
C THR A 31 2.00 0.35 -11.85
N LEU A 32 1.10 -0.45 -11.30
CA LEU A 32 1.13 -0.82 -9.88
C LEU A 32 2.24 -1.82 -9.59
N LYS A 33 3.07 -1.52 -8.59
CA LYS A 33 4.22 -2.36 -8.20
C LYS A 33 3.97 -3.16 -6.93
N LEU A 34 3.17 -2.63 -6.02
CA LEU A 34 2.94 -3.23 -4.71
C LEU A 34 1.63 -2.70 -4.14
N VAL A 35 0.91 -3.54 -3.39
CA VAL A 35 -0.26 -3.10 -2.64
C VAL A 35 -0.01 -3.35 -1.16
N VAL A 36 -0.19 -2.33 -0.34
CA VAL A 36 -0.15 -2.44 1.12
C VAL A 36 -1.59 -2.52 1.62
N VAL A 37 -1.91 -3.56 2.38
CA VAL A 37 -3.27 -3.82 2.87
C VAL A 37 -3.27 -3.79 4.39
N ALA A 38 -4.13 -2.96 4.97
CA ALA A 38 -4.26 -2.87 6.42
C ALA A 38 -4.84 -4.17 7.01
N LYS A 39 -4.51 -4.44 8.27
CA LYS A 39 -4.95 -5.66 8.95
C LYS A 39 -6.48 -5.79 8.99
N ASN A 40 -7.19 -4.67 9.15
CA ASN A 40 -8.66 -4.65 9.20
C ASN A 40 -9.29 -4.17 7.89
N CYS A 41 -8.61 -4.34 6.77
CA CYS A 41 -9.17 -4.04 5.46
C CYS A 41 -10.44 -4.86 5.23
N PRO A 42 -11.52 -4.28 4.68
CA PRO A 42 -12.72 -5.03 4.36
C PRO A 42 -12.41 -6.28 3.53
N LYS A 43 -13.07 -7.38 3.87
CA LYS A 43 -12.78 -8.68 3.27
C LYS A 43 -12.98 -8.69 1.76
N ASP A 44 -14.04 -8.03 1.27
CA ASP A 44 -14.32 -7.97 -0.16
C ASP A 44 -13.20 -7.23 -0.92
N HIS A 45 -12.62 -6.19 -0.32
CA HIS A 45 -11.47 -5.49 -0.91
C HIS A 45 -10.25 -6.40 -0.98
N THR A 46 -9.97 -7.13 0.10
CA THR A 46 -8.83 -8.04 0.16
C THR A 46 -8.98 -9.17 -0.86
N GLU A 47 -10.18 -9.73 -0.98
CA GLU A 47 -10.46 -10.80 -1.95
C GLU A 47 -10.23 -10.32 -3.38
N GLU A 48 -10.65 -9.10 -3.70
CA GLU A 48 -10.41 -8.54 -5.03
C GLU A 48 -8.92 -8.36 -5.30
N ILE A 49 -8.19 -7.79 -4.34
CA ILE A 49 -6.75 -7.53 -4.48
C ILE A 49 -5.97 -8.83 -4.65
N GLU A 50 -6.37 -9.89 -3.98
CA GLU A 50 -5.69 -11.19 -4.08
C GLU A 50 -5.79 -11.79 -5.48
N LEU A 51 -6.75 -11.37 -6.29
CA LEU A 51 -6.88 -11.80 -7.68
C LEU A 51 -5.94 -11.05 -8.63
N TRP A 52 -5.36 -9.95 -8.17
CA TRP A 52 -4.43 -9.16 -8.99
C TRP A 52 -3.06 -9.81 -8.99
N ASP A 53 -2.36 -9.69 -10.11
CA ASP A 53 -1.00 -10.25 -10.26
C ASP A 53 0.04 -9.22 -9.81
N VAL A 54 -0.02 -8.83 -8.54
CA VAL A 54 0.92 -7.88 -7.94
C VAL A 54 1.27 -8.34 -6.53
N PRO A 55 2.48 -8.03 -6.04
CA PRO A 55 2.85 -8.34 -4.67
C PRO A 55 1.95 -7.60 -3.66
N ILE A 56 1.63 -8.28 -2.58
CA ILE A 56 0.81 -7.73 -1.49
C ILE A 56 1.65 -7.71 -0.22
N MET A 57 1.73 -6.56 0.43
CA MET A 57 2.33 -6.43 1.76
C MET A 57 1.21 -6.26 2.77
N ARG A 58 1.08 -7.21 3.69
CA ARG A 58 0.07 -7.13 4.74
C ARG A 58 0.61 -6.31 5.90
N PHE A 59 0.00 -5.15 6.11
CA PHE A 59 0.41 -4.26 7.19
C PHE A 59 0.03 -4.89 8.54
N HIS A 60 0.90 -4.72 9.53
CA HIS A 60 0.77 -5.38 10.84
C HIS A 60 -0.29 -4.76 11.76
N SER A 61 -0.89 -3.65 11.38
CA SER A 61 -1.83 -2.92 12.22
C SER A 61 -3.04 -2.44 11.40
N THR A 62 -3.89 -1.62 12.04
CA THR A 62 -5.17 -1.21 11.48
C THR A 62 -5.04 -0.11 10.42
N ASN A 63 -6.14 0.13 9.71
CA ASN A 63 -6.22 1.21 8.72
C ASN A 63 -6.05 2.61 9.36
N LEU A 64 -6.43 2.76 10.62
CA LEU A 64 -6.20 4.01 11.34
C LEU A 64 -4.70 4.28 11.50
N THR A 65 -3.95 3.26 11.91
CA THR A 65 -2.51 3.35 12.05
C THR A 65 -1.82 3.57 10.70
N LEU A 66 -2.27 2.88 9.66
CA LEU A 66 -1.70 3.04 8.32
C LEU A 66 -1.92 4.47 7.81
N GLY A 67 -3.10 5.04 8.00
CA GLY A 67 -3.37 6.42 7.62
C GLY A 67 -2.47 7.39 8.35
N SER A 68 -2.29 7.19 9.66
CA SER A 68 -1.41 8.03 10.48
C SER A 68 0.03 7.98 10.01
N ILE A 69 0.54 6.78 9.69
CA ILE A 69 1.90 6.61 9.20
C ILE A 69 2.10 7.34 7.87
N CYS A 70 1.08 7.31 7.01
CA CYS A 70 1.14 8.04 5.74
C CYS A 70 1.01 9.56 5.91
N GLY A 71 0.79 10.03 7.13
CA GLY A 71 0.64 11.46 7.40
C GLY A 71 -0.72 12.01 6.99
N LYS A 72 -1.75 11.17 6.96
CA LYS A 72 -3.10 11.56 6.53
C LYS A 72 -4.05 11.62 7.72
N PRO A 73 -5.04 12.53 7.69
CA PRO A 73 -6.02 12.67 8.77
C PRO A 73 -7.22 11.72 8.60
N PHE A 74 -7.04 10.58 7.91
CA PHE A 74 -8.10 9.61 7.67
C PHE A 74 -7.52 8.20 7.61
N THR A 75 -8.40 7.19 7.67
CA THR A 75 -7.97 5.79 7.60
C THR A 75 -7.59 5.40 6.17
N ILE A 76 -6.60 4.50 6.06
CA ILE A 76 -6.18 3.93 4.78
C ILE A 76 -6.20 2.42 4.90
N SER A 77 -7.12 1.76 4.20
CA SER A 77 -7.19 0.30 4.18
C SER A 77 -6.36 -0.31 3.07
N VAL A 78 -6.20 0.42 1.95
CA VAL A 78 -5.45 -0.03 0.77
C VAL A 78 -4.55 1.11 0.30
N LEU A 79 -3.28 0.83 0.13
CA LEU A 79 -2.30 1.78 -0.40
C LEU A 79 -1.58 1.12 -1.56
N GLY A 80 -1.71 1.70 -2.75
CA GLY A 80 -0.98 1.23 -3.93
C GLY A 80 0.34 1.97 -4.09
N VAL A 81 1.40 1.25 -4.43
CA VAL A 81 2.71 1.84 -4.69
C VAL A 81 3.02 1.69 -6.17
N ILE A 82 3.16 2.80 -6.86
CA ILE A 82 3.56 2.84 -8.26
C ILE A 82 5.06 3.03 -8.37
N ASP A 83 5.62 3.90 -7.53
CA ASP A 83 7.05 4.17 -7.45
C ASP A 83 7.42 4.27 -5.97
N ALA A 84 8.36 3.44 -5.53
CA ALA A 84 8.80 3.43 -4.14
C ALA A 84 9.62 4.67 -3.77
N GLY A 85 10.09 5.45 -4.74
CA GLY A 85 10.93 6.61 -4.50
C GLY A 85 12.22 6.20 -3.80
N LYS A 86 12.56 6.89 -2.72
CA LYS A 86 13.76 6.59 -1.93
C LYS A 86 13.52 5.50 -0.88
N SER A 87 12.32 4.92 -0.86
CA SER A 87 11.95 3.89 0.11
C SER A 87 12.53 2.53 -0.30
N ARG A 88 12.78 1.69 0.71
CA ARG A 88 13.16 0.30 0.50
C ARG A 88 11.97 -0.65 0.68
N ILE A 89 10.75 -0.13 0.53
CA ILE A 89 9.55 -0.92 0.79
C ILE A 89 9.46 -2.18 -0.07
N MET A 90 10.00 -2.14 -1.29
CA MET A 90 10.00 -3.30 -2.18
C MET A 90 10.83 -4.45 -1.62
N ASP A 91 11.80 -4.18 -0.76
CA ASP A 91 12.63 -5.22 -0.14
C ASP A 91 11.81 -6.09 0.83
N ALA A 92 10.75 -5.56 1.39
CA ALA A 92 9.89 -6.30 2.30
C ALA A 92 9.09 -7.40 1.60
N VAL A 93 8.91 -7.27 0.29
CA VAL A 93 8.15 -8.23 -0.52
C VAL A 93 9.04 -9.36 -1.02
N ASP A 94 10.31 -9.06 -1.25
CA ASP A 94 11.27 -10.01 -1.80
C ASP A 94 11.88 -10.92 -0.73
N ALA A 95 11.54 -10.69 0.53
CA ALA A 95 12.08 -11.45 1.64
C ALA A 95 11.56 -12.90 1.69
#